data_04edef3099658b6abee7bf37aea68d04
#
_entry.id   04edef3099658b6abee7bf37aea68d04
#
_cell.length_a   1.000
_cell.length_b   1.000
_cell.length_c   1.000
_cell.angle_alpha   90.00
_cell.angle_beta   90.00
_cell.angle_gamma   90.00
#
_symmetry.space_group_name_H-M   'P 1'
#
loop_
_entity.id
_entity.type
_entity.pdbx_description
1 polymer ?
#
loop_
_entity_poly.entity_id
_entity_poly.type
_entity_poly.pdbx_seq_one_letter_code
_entity_poly.pdbx_strand_id
1 'polypeptide(L)'
;MTKRFWIICSLLCLVINIEATDYKSYYKDLPTEVKAVEAVVIPRNEINLKDVGGVGDGVTLCTEAFEKGLKRLTEQGGGRLTIPEGVWLAGPITLKSNTELHLERNAIVVFSPDKRLYLEKNDGVRRVQPCIHASKQKNIAITGQGVIDGNGQQWRPVKRLKSSNTEWERYLDMGGQVTEKGDLWYPWQMASGYPDIADDARKQEGMRNDLIRLSDCQNILIEGVTIQNAPRFHVHPCFCENIIIDGITVRSEWNVQNADGIDLSDCRQALIVNSTVSVGDDGICLKSNKPTKGRDIAGCEDMVIMHNTVNHAHGGFVLGSEIASGIRRIVVRNNTFSGTDIGLRFKSSLGRGGRTEALYISNIMMNDIAGEAIAFQCDYVNRQAGDNGAVTVFNDADRQWAPQFQDIHINNVVCYNCKTSIKAKGIKDLECVKNINISNCTIVYSKNEHLIDPETAQLLMNNVKLLRLGCSQQ
;
A
#
# COMPACT_ATOMS: atom_id res chain seq x y z
N MET A 1 58.31 -52.24 10.06
CA MET A 1 56.97 -52.37 9.55
C MET A 1 56.11 -51.32 10.19
N THR A 2 55.97 -50.14 9.54
CA THR A 2 55.22 -48.97 10.03
C THR A 2 53.91 -48.88 9.25
N LYS A 3 52.79 -49.19 9.91
CA LYS A 3 51.45 -49.03 9.36
C LYS A 3 51.04 -47.57 9.41
N ARG A 4 50.89 -46.94 8.26
CA ARG A 4 50.25 -45.62 8.12
C ARG A 4 48.72 -45.76 8.17
N PHE A 5 48.09 -45.17 9.20
CA PHE A 5 46.65 -44.97 9.25
C PHE A 5 46.29 -43.71 8.42
N TRP A 6 45.47 -43.90 7.42
CA TRP A 6 44.81 -42.82 6.70
C TRP A 6 43.47 -42.55 7.40
N ILE A 7 43.36 -41.36 7.98
CA ILE A 7 42.08 -40.85 8.48
C ILE A 7 41.42 -40.14 7.30
N ILE A 8 40.37 -40.75 6.77
CA ILE A 8 39.46 -40.08 5.78
C ILE A 8 38.52 -39.25 6.57
N CYS A 9 38.74 -37.92 6.59
CA CYS A 9 37.76 -36.93 7.05
C CYS A 9 36.70 -36.77 5.97
N SER A 10 35.56 -37.43 6.10
CA SER A 10 34.39 -37.17 5.30
C SER A 10 33.76 -35.84 5.78
N LEU A 11 33.98 -34.78 5.03
CA LEU A 11 33.22 -33.54 5.18
C LEU A 11 31.76 -33.81 4.80
N LEU A 12 30.92 -33.98 5.79
CA LEU A 12 29.45 -33.95 5.60
C LEU A 12 29.08 -32.50 5.31
N CYS A 13 28.95 -32.14 4.04
CA CYS A 13 28.27 -30.89 3.65
C CYS A 13 26.79 -31.02 4.04
N LEU A 14 26.42 -30.49 5.18
CA LEU A 14 25.01 -30.19 5.48
C LEU A 14 24.53 -29.20 4.43
N VAL A 15 23.85 -29.67 3.41
CA VAL A 15 23.03 -28.83 2.54
C VAL A 15 21.82 -28.42 3.39
N ILE A 16 21.88 -27.30 4.02
CA ILE A 16 20.69 -26.65 4.59
C ILE A 16 19.85 -26.26 3.38
N ASN A 17 18.90 -27.11 3.02
CA ASN A 17 17.81 -26.70 2.15
C ASN A 17 17.01 -25.64 2.94
N ILE A 18 17.20 -24.39 2.65
CA ILE A 18 16.23 -23.38 3.02
C ILE A 18 15.03 -23.65 2.11
N GLU A 19 14.06 -24.42 2.63
CA GLU A 19 12.79 -24.59 1.96
C GLU A 19 12.17 -23.22 1.78
N ALA A 20 11.78 -22.90 0.54
CA ALA A 20 11.00 -21.72 0.26
C ALA A 20 9.73 -21.76 1.14
N THR A 21 9.38 -20.67 1.77
CA THR A 21 8.20 -20.58 2.66
C THR A 21 6.98 -21.12 1.93
N ASP A 22 6.33 -22.14 2.52
CA ASP A 22 5.13 -22.75 1.92
C ASP A 22 3.90 -21.91 2.23
N TYR A 23 3.50 -21.08 1.31
CA TYR A 23 2.30 -20.22 1.42
C TYR A 23 0.99 -20.98 1.19
N LYS A 24 0.99 -22.26 0.86
CA LYS A 24 -0.23 -23.05 0.58
C LYS A 24 -1.17 -23.14 1.77
N SER A 25 -0.64 -23.07 2.98
CA SER A 25 -1.44 -23.10 4.21
C SER A 25 -2.47 -21.95 4.30
N TYR A 26 -2.18 -20.81 3.71
CA TYR A 26 -3.07 -19.65 3.69
C TYR A 26 -4.30 -19.84 2.79
N TYR A 27 -4.28 -20.83 1.90
CA TYR A 27 -5.36 -21.14 0.95
C TYR A 27 -6.26 -22.29 1.39
N LYS A 28 -6.01 -22.86 2.59
CA LYS A 28 -6.89 -23.90 3.15
C LYS A 28 -8.22 -23.30 3.64
N ASP A 29 -9.29 -24.03 3.37
CA ASP A 29 -10.64 -23.72 3.86
C ASP A 29 -11.10 -22.29 3.54
N LEU A 30 -10.76 -21.80 2.34
CA LEU A 30 -11.26 -20.53 1.84
C LEU A 30 -12.73 -20.67 1.40
N PRO A 31 -13.55 -19.62 1.59
CA PRO A 31 -14.98 -19.64 1.23
C PRO A 31 -15.24 -19.60 -0.27
N THR A 32 -14.22 -19.34 -1.07
CA THR A 32 -14.25 -19.33 -2.53
C THR A 32 -12.91 -19.83 -3.08
N GLU A 33 -12.91 -20.30 -4.29
CA GLU A 33 -11.68 -20.66 -4.98
C GLU A 33 -10.88 -19.39 -5.30
N VAL A 34 -9.63 -19.36 -4.86
CA VAL A 34 -8.66 -18.28 -5.10
C VAL A 34 -7.39 -18.90 -5.64
N LYS A 35 -6.88 -18.39 -6.76
CA LYS A 35 -5.61 -18.86 -7.31
C LYS A 35 -4.46 -18.55 -6.34
N ALA A 36 -3.80 -19.61 -5.87
CA ALA A 36 -2.70 -19.49 -4.90
C ALA A 36 -1.45 -18.85 -5.52
N VAL A 37 -0.71 -18.07 -4.71
CA VAL A 37 0.59 -17.54 -5.12
C VAL A 37 1.62 -18.66 -5.28
N GLU A 38 2.58 -18.42 -6.15
CA GLU A 38 3.75 -19.26 -6.37
C GLU A 38 4.97 -18.64 -5.68
N ALA A 39 5.84 -19.49 -5.15
CA ALA A 39 7.07 -19.03 -4.50
C ALA A 39 7.97 -18.28 -5.49
N VAL A 40 8.53 -17.17 -5.04
CA VAL A 40 9.50 -16.39 -5.83
C VAL A 40 10.89 -16.98 -5.63
N VAL A 41 11.55 -17.32 -6.71
CA VAL A 41 12.89 -17.93 -6.69
C VAL A 41 13.89 -16.93 -7.29
N ILE A 42 14.91 -16.60 -6.51
CA ILE A 42 16.02 -15.74 -6.91
C ILE A 42 17.29 -16.60 -7.05
N PRO A 43 18.12 -16.40 -8.08
CA PRO A 43 19.43 -17.08 -8.20
C PRO A 43 20.33 -16.82 -7.00
N ARG A 44 21.23 -17.75 -6.70
CA ARG A 44 22.06 -17.73 -5.48
C ARG A 44 23.31 -16.82 -5.57
N ASN A 45 23.52 -16.10 -6.66
CA ASN A 45 24.62 -15.14 -6.73
C ASN A 45 24.38 -14.02 -5.71
N GLU A 46 25.46 -13.51 -5.12
CA GLU A 46 25.39 -12.46 -4.12
C GLU A 46 26.49 -11.43 -4.35
N ILE A 47 26.13 -10.16 -4.20
CA ILE A 47 27.05 -9.02 -4.22
C ILE A 47 26.75 -8.15 -3.00
N ASN A 48 27.80 -7.81 -2.25
CA ASN A 48 27.68 -6.83 -1.17
C ASN A 48 27.79 -5.41 -1.73
N LEU A 49 26.93 -4.50 -1.29
CA LEU A 49 26.89 -3.13 -1.79
C LEU A 49 28.23 -2.38 -1.58
N LYS A 50 29.00 -2.72 -0.53
CA LYS A 50 30.34 -2.18 -0.29
C LYS A 50 31.33 -2.56 -1.39
N ASP A 51 31.22 -3.77 -1.94
CA ASP A 51 32.16 -4.30 -2.94
C ASP A 51 32.01 -3.62 -4.31
N VAL A 52 30.93 -2.85 -4.49
CA VAL A 52 30.64 -2.09 -5.71
C VAL A 52 30.75 -0.57 -5.51
N GLY A 53 31.28 -0.15 -4.37
CA GLY A 53 31.59 1.24 -4.06
C GLY A 53 30.55 1.96 -3.21
N GLY A 54 29.63 1.22 -2.58
CA GLY A 54 28.70 1.79 -1.63
C GLY A 54 29.39 2.18 -0.32
N VAL A 55 28.97 3.30 0.28
CA VAL A 55 29.46 3.82 1.56
C VAL A 55 28.27 4.07 2.48
N GLY A 56 28.19 3.34 3.58
CA GLY A 56 27.06 3.38 4.53
C GLY A 56 27.19 4.45 5.61
N ASP A 57 27.56 5.68 5.25
CA ASP A 57 27.81 6.81 6.15
C ASP A 57 26.65 7.80 6.28
N GLY A 58 25.57 7.62 5.51
CA GLY A 58 24.40 8.50 5.49
C GLY A 58 24.58 9.80 4.72
N VAL A 59 25.73 10.05 4.13
CA VAL A 59 26.09 11.31 3.44
C VAL A 59 26.49 11.06 1.99
N THR A 60 27.29 10.01 1.75
CA THR A 60 27.74 9.65 0.40
C THR A 60 26.61 9.07 -0.41
N LEU A 61 26.34 9.67 -1.58
CA LEU A 61 25.30 9.19 -2.49
C LEU A 61 25.72 7.86 -3.13
N CYS A 62 24.95 6.79 -2.87
CA CYS A 62 25.24 5.42 -3.30
C CYS A 62 24.46 4.96 -4.55
N THR A 63 23.75 5.85 -5.24
CA THR A 63 22.91 5.47 -6.41
C THR A 63 23.69 4.67 -7.45
N GLU A 64 24.89 5.10 -7.80
CA GLU A 64 25.76 4.40 -8.76
C GLU A 64 26.20 3.01 -8.25
N ALA A 65 26.41 2.85 -6.93
CA ALA A 65 26.74 1.56 -6.34
C ALA A 65 25.57 0.58 -6.45
N PHE A 66 24.33 1.02 -6.17
CA PHE A 66 23.13 0.22 -6.40
C PHE A 66 22.99 -0.19 -7.86
N GLU A 67 23.12 0.74 -8.79
CA GLU A 67 23.07 0.46 -10.22
C GLU A 67 24.12 -0.57 -10.64
N LYS A 68 25.37 -0.37 -10.23
CA LYS A 68 26.49 -1.27 -10.55
C LYS A 68 26.29 -2.67 -9.97
N GLY A 69 25.80 -2.78 -8.73
CA GLY A 69 25.50 -4.06 -8.08
C GLY A 69 24.40 -4.82 -8.83
N LEU A 70 23.25 -4.18 -9.07
CA LEU A 70 22.14 -4.78 -9.78
C LEU A 70 22.48 -5.13 -11.24
N LYS A 71 23.29 -4.31 -11.93
CA LYS A 71 23.77 -4.60 -13.28
C LYS A 71 24.65 -5.86 -13.30
N ARG A 72 25.63 -5.97 -12.39
CA ARG A 72 26.49 -7.14 -12.29
C ARG A 72 25.70 -8.42 -11.99
N LEU A 73 24.72 -8.35 -11.09
CA LEU A 73 23.84 -9.49 -10.81
C LEU A 73 23.05 -9.89 -12.06
N THR A 74 22.52 -8.93 -12.81
CA THR A 74 21.80 -9.21 -14.05
C THR A 74 22.69 -9.89 -15.09
N GLU A 75 23.94 -9.46 -15.22
CA GLU A 75 24.95 -10.09 -16.12
C GLU A 75 25.30 -11.52 -15.70
N GLN A 76 25.14 -11.85 -14.40
CA GLN A 76 25.32 -13.20 -13.85
C GLN A 76 24.02 -14.04 -13.88
N GLY A 77 22.94 -13.55 -14.46
CA GLY A 77 21.66 -14.24 -14.52
C GLY A 77 20.72 -13.93 -13.35
N GLY A 78 21.08 -13.04 -12.46
CA GLY A 78 20.33 -12.62 -11.28
C GLY A 78 21.05 -12.91 -9.97
N GLY A 79 20.42 -12.58 -8.84
CA GLY A 79 20.97 -12.80 -7.50
C GLY A 79 20.59 -11.73 -6.50
N ARG A 80 21.22 -11.77 -5.35
CA ARG A 80 20.98 -10.91 -4.19
C ARG A 80 22.00 -9.77 -4.13
N LEU A 81 21.51 -8.53 -4.05
CA LEU A 81 22.30 -7.36 -3.62
C LEU A 81 22.12 -7.18 -2.12
N THR A 82 23.14 -7.52 -1.35
CA THR A 82 23.13 -7.39 0.10
C THR A 82 23.53 -6.00 0.51
N ILE A 83 22.66 -5.36 1.29
CA ILE A 83 22.88 -4.05 1.90
C ILE A 83 23.17 -4.29 3.37
N PRO A 84 24.46 -4.20 3.78
CA PRO A 84 24.86 -4.48 5.15
C PRO A 84 24.50 -3.32 6.09
N GLU A 85 24.74 -3.54 7.37
CA GLU A 85 24.58 -2.50 8.40
C GLU A 85 25.20 -1.16 7.99
N GLY A 86 24.47 -0.07 8.22
CA GLY A 86 24.86 1.31 7.89
C GLY A 86 23.68 2.16 7.42
N VAL A 87 23.94 3.43 7.16
CA VAL A 87 22.97 4.39 6.59
C VAL A 87 23.37 4.67 5.15
N TRP A 88 22.51 4.28 4.20
CA TRP A 88 22.79 4.30 2.77
C TRP A 88 21.97 5.37 2.09
N LEU A 89 22.56 6.52 1.76
CA LEU A 89 21.89 7.58 1.02
C LEU A 89 21.77 7.18 -0.46
N ALA A 90 20.54 7.12 -0.99
CA ALA A 90 20.28 6.68 -2.36
C ALA A 90 19.42 7.68 -3.13
N GLY A 91 19.61 7.77 -4.43
CA GLY A 91 18.61 8.22 -5.40
C GLY A 91 17.73 7.03 -5.85
N PRO A 92 17.02 7.15 -6.98
CA PRO A 92 16.15 6.07 -7.46
C PRO A 92 16.89 4.75 -7.67
N ILE A 93 16.28 3.64 -7.25
CA ILE A 93 16.80 2.28 -7.45
C ILE A 93 15.90 1.55 -8.42
N THR A 94 16.45 1.09 -9.55
CA THR A 94 15.73 0.32 -10.57
C THR A 94 16.00 -1.17 -10.42
N LEU A 95 15.02 -1.93 -9.94
CA LEU A 95 15.13 -3.38 -9.84
C LEU A 95 15.08 -4.05 -11.22
N LYS A 96 15.75 -5.18 -11.35
CA LYS A 96 15.85 -5.98 -12.57
C LYS A 96 15.29 -7.38 -12.33
N SER A 97 14.97 -8.07 -13.40
CA SER A 97 14.51 -9.45 -13.31
C SER A 97 15.53 -10.36 -12.63
N ASN A 98 15.03 -11.30 -11.84
CA ASN A 98 15.81 -12.26 -11.07
C ASN A 98 16.71 -11.60 -10.01
N THR A 99 16.37 -10.42 -9.49
CA THR A 99 17.18 -9.74 -8.46
C THR A 99 16.44 -9.54 -7.16
N GLU A 100 17.19 -9.61 -6.08
CA GLU A 100 16.75 -9.35 -4.72
C GLU A 100 17.55 -8.18 -4.13
N LEU A 101 16.84 -7.25 -3.53
CA LEU A 101 17.39 -6.21 -2.66
C LEU A 101 17.25 -6.70 -1.21
N HIS A 102 18.34 -7.13 -0.59
CA HIS A 102 18.32 -7.68 0.76
C HIS A 102 18.95 -6.73 1.77
N LEU A 103 18.13 -6.23 2.70
CA LEU A 103 18.58 -5.32 3.74
C LEU A 103 18.87 -6.12 5.03
N GLU A 104 20.14 -6.19 5.42
CA GLU A 104 20.50 -6.79 6.70
C GLU A 104 19.89 -6.02 7.88
N ARG A 105 19.89 -6.64 9.05
CA ARG A 105 19.52 -5.94 10.28
C ARG A 105 20.41 -4.71 10.47
N ASN A 106 19.82 -3.58 10.91
CA ASN A 106 20.48 -2.28 11.06
C ASN A 106 20.94 -1.62 9.74
N ALA A 107 20.58 -2.14 8.59
CA ALA A 107 20.70 -1.41 7.34
C ALA A 107 19.54 -0.40 7.21
N ILE A 108 19.85 0.84 6.85
CA ILE A 108 18.87 1.89 6.58
C ILE A 108 19.18 2.48 5.22
N VAL A 109 18.27 2.31 4.26
CA VAL A 109 18.33 3.00 2.97
C VAL A 109 17.47 4.26 3.07
N VAL A 110 18.09 5.43 2.96
CA VAL A 110 17.41 6.73 3.01
C VAL A 110 17.43 7.36 1.63
N PHE A 111 16.30 7.81 1.14
CA PHE A 111 16.21 8.42 -0.17
C PHE A 111 16.55 9.91 -0.13
N SER A 112 17.39 10.32 -1.08
CA SER A 112 17.85 11.71 -1.20
C SER A 112 16.68 12.67 -1.41
N PRO A 113 16.66 13.83 -0.75
CA PRO A 113 15.68 14.86 -1.01
C PRO A 113 15.90 15.61 -2.33
N ASP A 114 17.02 15.40 -3.02
CA ASP A 114 17.32 16.08 -4.29
C ASP A 114 16.44 15.52 -5.42
N LYS A 115 15.39 16.27 -5.76
CA LYS A 115 14.42 15.91 -6.79
C LYS A 115 15.03 15.74 -8.18
N ARG A 116 16.19 16.34 -8.44
CA ARG A 116 16.89 16.22 -9.75
C ARG A 116 17.28 14.80 -10.07
N LEU A 117 17.57 14.00 -9.04
CA LEU A 117 17.93 12.59 -9.19
C LEU A 117 16.76 11.74 -9.73
N TYR A 118 15.52 12.20 -9.54
CA TYR A 118 14.31 11.46 -9.89
C TYR A 118 13.67 11.89 -11.20
N LEU A 119 14.22 12.90 -11.86
CA LEU A 119 13.66 13.42 -13.12
C LEU A 119 14.03 12.54 -14.31
N GLU A 120 13.04 11.95 -14.95
CA GLU A 120 13.20 11.35 -16.27
C GLU A 120 12.90 12.37 -17.36
N LYS A 121 13.76 12.42 -18.36
CA LYS A 121 13.50 13.13 -19.61
C LYS A 121 12.90 12.13 -20.59
N ASN A 122 11.61 12.21 -20.84
CA ASN A 122 10.96 11.36 -21.83
C ASN A 122 10.03 12.23 -22.69
N ASP A 123 10.33 12.36 -23.95
CA ASP A 123 9.51 13.02 -24.99
C ASP A 123 8.95 14.41 -24.61
N GLY A 124 9.73 15.23 -23.90
CA GLY A 124 9.32 16.57 -23.48
C GLY A 124 8.41 16.59 -22.23
N VAL A 125 8.00 15.43 -21.73
CA VAL A 125 7.24 15.31 -20.47
C VAL A 125 8.20 14.90 -19.36
N ARG A 126 8.32 15.72 -18.33
CA ARG A 126 9.07 15.37 -17.12
C ARG A 126 8.27 14.38 -16.29
N ARG A 127 8.82 13.19 -16.09
CA ARG A 127 8.28 12.20 -15.16
C ARG A 127 9.20 12.11 -13.97
N VAL A 128 8.62 11.83 -12.81
CA VAL A 128 9.35 11.59 -11.56
C VAL A 128 9.38 10.09 -11.29
N GLN A 129 10.60 9.57 -11.19
CA GLN A 129 10.80 8.16 -10.84
C GLN A 129 10.40 7.90 -9.37
N PRO A 130 9.78 6.78 -9.06
CA PRO A 130 9.65 6.29 -7.69
C PRO A 130 11.01 6.00 -7.06
N CYS A 131 11.06 5.99 -5.73
CA CYS A 131 12.31 5.73 -5.01
C CYS A 131 12.88 4.33 -5.33
N ILE A 132 12.04 3.29 -5.26
CA ILE A 132 12.36 1.95 -5.75
C ILE A 132 11.32 1.60 -6.81
N HIS A 133 11.79 1.19 -7.99
CA HIS A 133 10.86 0.86 -9.05
C HIS A 133 11.34 -0.28 -9.95
N ALA A 134 10.37 -0.89 -10.61
CA ALA A 134 10.57 -1.85 -11.69
C ALA A 134 9.43 -1.74 -12.70
N SER A 135 9.73 -2.00 -13.96
CA SER A 135 8.71 -2.08 -15.00
C SER A 135 8.98 -3.28 -15.88
N LYS A 136 7.96 -4.12 -16.11
CA LYS A 136 8.02 -5.33 -16.94
C LYS A 136 9.12 -6.31 -16.51
N GLN A 137 9.35 -6.44 -15.22
CA GLN A 137 10.35 -7.34 -14.64
C GLN A 137 9.69 -8.58 -14.02
N LYS A 138 10.47 -9.65 -13.84
CA LYS A 138 10.03 -10.92 -13.25
C LYS A 138 10.99 -11.39 -12.17
N ASN A 139 10.45 -12.11 -11.18
CA ASN A 139 11.23 -12.64 -10.06
C ASN A 139 12.00 -11.51 -9.36
N ILE A 140 11.28 -10.66 -8.66
CA ILE A 140 11.83 -9.51 -7.93
C ILE A 140 11.59 -9.72 -6.45
N ALA A 141 12.60 -9.48 -5.63
CA ALA A 141 12.44 -9.52 -4.19
C ALA A 141 13.02 -8.28 -3.50
N ILE A 142 12.37 -7.87 -2.41
CA ILE A 142 12.85 -6.90 -1.42
C ILE A 142 12.69 -7.57 -0.07
N THR A 143 13.80 -7.92 0.58
CA THR A 143 13.75 -8.76 1.79
C THR A 143 14.67 -8.26 2.89
N GLY A 144 14.59 -8.91 4.05
CA GLY A 144 15.48 -8.69 5.19
C GLY A 144 14.81 -8.00 6.37
N GLN A 145 15.60 -7.40 7.24
CA GLN A 145 15.13 -6.78 8.49
C GLN A 145 15.51 -5.30 8.61
N GLY A 146 16.03 -4.72 7.53
CA GLY A 146 16.43 -3.32 7.49
C GLY A 146 15.27 -2.37 7.22
N VAL A 147 15.59 -1.09 7.06
CA VAL A 147 14.64 0.01 6.91
C VAL A 147 14.81 0.67 5.54
N ILE A 148 13.70 0.91 4.88
CA ILE A 148 13.59 1.70 3.65
C ILE A 148 12.85 2.99 4.03
N ASP A 149 13.56 4.12 4.03
CA ASP A 149 13.02 5.43 4.41
C ASP A 149 12.93 6.36 3.19
N GLY A 150 11.71 6.70 2.80
CA GLY A 150 11.45 7.58 1.66
C GLY A 150 11.79 9.04 1.90
N ASN A 151 12.18 9.44 3.13
CA ASN A 151 12.46 10.82 3.52
C ASN A 151 11.29 11.77 3.11
N GLY A 152 10.07 11.27 3.24
CA GLY A 152 8.86 11.86 2.67
C GLY A 152 8.52 13.25 3.21
N GLN A 153 8.97 13.59 4.40
CA GLN A 153 8.81 14.93 4.97
C GLN A 153 9.46 16.02 4.10
N GLN A 154 10.41 15.66 3.25
CA GLN A 154 11.04 16.57 2.27
C GLN A 154 10.20 16.75 0.98
N TRP A 155 9.09 16.02 0.87
CA TRP A 155 8.26 15.96 -0.34
C TRP A 155 6.81 16.33 -0.09
N ARG A 156 6.29 15.99 1.11
CA ARG A 156 4.87 16.02 1.41
C ARG A 156 4.41 17.41 1.83
N PRO A 157 3.24 17.87 1.34
CA PRO A 157 2.59 19.01 1.93
C PRO A 157 2.00 18.67 3.30
N VAL A 158 1.88 19.67 4.14
CA VAL A 158 1.16 19.60 5.42
C VAL A 158 -0.14 20.36 5.32
N LYS A 159 -1.25 19.72 5.70
CA LYS A 159 -2.57 20.37 5.75
C LYS A 159 -2.73 21.12 7.07
N ARG A 160 -3.11 22.41 6.98
CA ARG A 160 -3.39 23.24 8.16
C ARG A 160 -4.42 22.59 9.10
N LEU A 161 -5.49 22.02 8.54
CA LEU A 161 -6.56 21.40 9.32
C LEU A 161 -6.14 20.08 10.04
N LYS A 162 -5.02 19.48 9.65
CA LYS A 162 -4.44 18.30 10.29
C LYS A 162 -3.26 18.64 11.22
N SER A 163 -3.04 19.90 11.50
CA SER A 163 -1.96 20.40 12.37
C SER A 163 -2.54 21.23 13.51
N SER A 164 -1.98 21.10 14.70
CA SER A 164 -2.22 22.05 15.79
C SER A 164 -1.66 23.43 15.43
N ASN A 165 -2.00 24.44 16.21
CA ASN A 165 -1.45 25.78 16.00
C ASN A 165 0.08 25.78 16.16
N THR A 166 0.57 25.13 17.20
CA THR A 166 2.01 25.04 17.47
C THR A 166 2.79 24.30 16.39
N GLU A 167 2.22 23.21 15.85
CA GLU A 167 2.85 22.50 14.73
C GLU A 167 2.86 23.35 13.46
N TRP A 168 1.77 24.06 13.20
CA TRP A 168 1.68 24.95 12.03
C TRP A 168 2.71 26.07 12.09
N GLU A 169 2.83 26.75 13.25
CA GLU A 169 3.84 27.78 13.49
C GLU A 169 5.26 27.21 13.27
N ARG A 170 5.54 26.02 13.77
CA ARG A 170 6.83 25.35 13.53
C ARG A 170 7.10 25.13 12.04
N TYR A 171 6.10 24.74 11.24
CA TYR A 171 6.28 24.59 9.79
C TYR A 171 6.54 25.94 9.11
N LEU A 172 5.88 27.03 9.53
CA LEU A 172 6.16 28.35 9.02
C LEU A 172 7.59 28.81 9.36
N ASP A 173 8.07 28.53 10.56
CA ASP A 173 9.43 28.85 11.00
C ASP A 173 10.52 28.06 10.24
N MET A 174 10.18 26.88 9.76
CA MET A 174 11.08 26.07 8.90
C MET A 174 11.27 26.69 7.51
N GLY A 175 10.55 27.74 7.17
CA GLY A 175 10.46 28.26 5.81
C GLY A 175 9.46 27.48 4.97
N GLY A 176 9.69 27.38 3.67
CA GLY A 176 8.76 26.70 2.79
C GLY A 176 7.71 27.63 2.19
N GLN A 177 6.72 27.07 1.51
CA GLN A 177 5.68 27.85 0.84
C GLN A 177 4.29 27.44 1.35
N VAL A 178 3.49 28.44 1.70
CA VAL A 178 2.09 28.26 2.01
C VAL A 178 1.26 28.63 0.79
N THR A 179 0.20 27.87 0.51
CA THR A 179 -0.77 28.19 -0.55
C THR A 179 -1.45 29.52 -0.26
N GLU A 180 -1.97 30.20 -1.30
CA GLU A 180 -2.72 31.45 -1.16
C GLU A 180 -3.92 31.35 -0.19
N LYS A 181 -4.52 30.14 -0.11
CA LYS A 181 -5.62 29.87 0.83
C LYS A 181 -5.16 29.66 2.29
N GLY A 182 -3.88 29.57 2.54
CA GLY A 182 -3.33 29.27 3.86
C GLY A 182 -3.61 27.87 4.38
N ASP A 183 -4.03 26.94 3.53
CA ASP A 183 -4.50 25.60 3.90
C ASP A 183 -3.43 24.49 3.78
N LEU A 184 -2.35 24.75 3.03
CA LEU A 184 -1.26 23.81 2.81
C LEU A 184 0.09 24.51 2.93
N TRP A 185 1.01 23.83 3.59
CA TRP A 185 2.42 24.18 3.63
C TRP A 185 3.23 23.13 2.87
N TYR A 186 4.20 23.55 2.05
CA TYR A 186 5.12 22.68 1.33
C TYR A 186 6.55 22.90 1.80
N PRO A 187 7.38 21.82 1.91
CA PRO A 187 8.78 21.90 2.31
C PRO A 187 9.61 22.52 1.16
N TRP A 188 9.78 23.82 1.24
CA TRP A 188 10.19 24.64 0.11
C TRP A 188 11.71 24.68 -0.22
N GLN A 189 12.58 24.28 0.67
CA GLN A 189 14.05 24.43 0.47
C GLN A 189 14.57 23.88 -0.86
N MET A 190 13.75 23.23 -1.63
CA MET A 190 14.10 22.49 -2.83
C MET A 190 13.73 23.19 -4.13
N ALA A 191 12.97 24.26 -4.08
CA ALA A 191 12.54 24.98 -5.28
C ALA A 191 13.60 25.90 -5.85
N SER A 192 14.54 26.35 -5.07
CA SER A 192 15.58 27.29 -5.49
C SER A 192 16.51 26.77 -6.59
N GLY A 193 16.38 25.52 -7.02
CA GLY A 193 17.12 24.93 -8.13
C GLY A 193 16.25 24.50 -9.32
N TYR A 194 14.95 24.80 -9.29
CA TYR A 194 13.97 24.34 -10.30
C TYR A 194 13.06 25.47 -10.76
N PRO A 195 13.57 26.41 -11.57
CA PRO A 195 12.79 27.55 -12.02
C PRO A 195 11.48 27.15 -12.72
N ASP A 196 11.41 25.95 -13.29
CA ASP A 196 10.24 25.47 -14.04
C ASP A 196 9.17 24.81 -13.14
N ILE A 197 9.44 24.63 -11.84
CA ILE A 197 8.56 23.88 -10.92
C ILE A 197 8.18 24.77 -9.72
N ALA A 198 8.88 25.88 -9.56
CA ALA A 198 9.01 26.61 -8.31
C ALA A 198 7.71 27.21 -7.76
N ASP A 199 6.84 27.72 -8.57
CA ASP A 199 5.81 28.65 -8.10
C ASP A 199 4.39 28.07 -8.05
N ASP A 200 4.21 26.79 -8.40
CA ASP A 200 2.90 26.17 -8.46
C ASP A 200 2.80 24.94 -7.54
N ALA A 201 2.00 25.04 -6.49
CA ALA A 201 1.73 23.96 -5.55
C ALA A 201 1.23 22.68 -6.26
N ARG A 202 0.53 22.78 -7.40
CA ARG A 202 0.09 21.63 -8.20
C ARG A 202 1.25 20.95 -8.88
N LYS A 203 2.24 21.70 -9.38
CA LYS A 203 3.44 21.13 -9.97
C LYS A 203 4.28 20.41 -8.93
N GLN A 204 4.34 20.94 -7.72
CA GLN A 204 5.02 20.27 -6.59
C GLN A 204 4.31 18.99 -6.18
N GLU A 205 2.97 19.00 -6.15
CA GLU A 205 2.19 17.78 -5.88
C GLU A 205 2.46 16.71 -6.94
N GLY A 206 2.57 17.08 -8.21
CA GLY A 206 2.97 16.19 -9.31
C GLY A 206 4.39 15.64 -9.20
N MET A 207 5.24 16.24 -8.35
CA MET A 207 6.60 15.76 -8.08
C MET A 207 6.68 14.73 -6.97
N ARG A 208 5.61 14.51 -6.20
CA ARG A 208 5.59 13.44 -5.18
C ARG A 208 5.54 12.08 -5.85
N ASN A 209 6.52 11.25 -5.57
CA ASN A 209 6.62 9.90 -6.09
C ASN A 209 6.21 8.86 -5.04
N ASP A 210 5.93 7.65 -5.50
CA ASP A 210 5.73 6.51 -4.62
C ASP A 210 7.09 6.02 -4.06
N LEU A 211 7.11 5.43 -2.88
CA LEU A 211 8.34 4.87 -2.33
C LEU A 211 8.73 3.58 -3.07
N ILE A 212 7.80 2.64 -3.19
CA ILE A 212 8.01 1.43 -3.98
C ILE A 212 6.89 1.32 -5.01
N ARG A 213 7.25 1.39 -6.30
CA ARG A 213 6.30 1.18 -7.39
C ARG A 213 6.78 0.13 -8.37
N LEU A 214 6.00 -0.92 -8.52
CA LEU A 214 6.26 -2.01 -9.45
C LEU A 214 5.16 -2.00 -10.51
N SER A 215 5.51 -1.94 -11.79
CA SER A 215 4.54 -1.84 -12.87
C SER A 215 4.71 -2.97 -13.88
N ASP A 216 3.62 -3.65 -14.23
CA ASP A 216 3.63 -4.77 -15.19
C ASP A 216 4.63 -5.88 -14.83
N CYS A 217 4.83 -6.15 -13.53
CA CYS A 217 5.80 -7.12 -13.01
C CYS A 217 5.14 -8.44 -12.60
N GLN A 218 5.92 -9.51 -12.55
CA GLN A 218 5.47 -10.85 -12.15
C GLN A 218 6.41 -11.47 -11.13
N ASN A 219 5.85 -12.29 -10.22
CA ASN A 219 6.59 -12.98 -9.16
C ASN A 219 7.35 -12.00 -8.27
N ILE A 220 6.62 -11.35 -7.38
CA ILE A 220 7.10 -10.30 -6.49
C ILE A 220 7.06 -10.82 -5.05
N LEU A 221 8.17 -10.65 -4.32
CA LEU A 221 8.26 -10.90 -2.89
C LEU A 221 8.72 -9.63 -2.16
N ILE A 222 7.95 -9.18 -1.17
CA ILE A 222 8.38 -8.12 -0.23
C ILE A 222 8.23 -8.71 1.18
N GLU A 223 9.35 -8.93 1.88
CA GLU A 223 9.34 -9.69 3.13
C GLU A 223 10.21 -9.07 4.22
N GLY A 224 9.67 -8.94 5.42
CA GLY A 224 10.38 -8.65 6.67
C GLY A 224 10.85 -7.21 6.86
N VAL A 225 10.94 -6.41 5.82
CA VAL A 225 11.49 -5.04 5.86
C VAL A 225 10.54 -4.04 6.51
N THR A 226 11.12 -2.98 7.08
CA THR A 226 10.36 -1.78 7.46
C THR A 226 10.40 -0.76 6.33
N ILE A 227 9.23 -0.29 5.89
CA ILE A 227 9.04 0.69 4.82
C ILE A 227 8.38 1.92 5.43
N GLN A 228 9.06 3.06 5.42
CA GLN A 228 8.56 4.23 6.12
C GLN A 228 8.74 5.54 5.37
N ASN A 229 8.01 6.55 5.81
CA ASN A 229 8.14 7.94 5.33
C ASN A 229 8.08 8.09 3.82
N ALA A 230 7.14 7.43 3.17
CA ALA A 230 6.98 7.57 1.72
C ALA A 230 6.68 9.02 1.31
N PRO A 231 7.20 9.50 0.19
CA PRO A 231 6.75 10.78 -0.37
C PRO A 231 5.26 10.76 -0.70
N ARG A 232 4.74 9.62 -1.18
CA ARG A 232 3.34 9.38 -1.47
C ARG A 232 2.94 7.97 -0.98
N PHE A 233 2.61 7.01 -1.83
CA PHE A 233 2.28 5.64 -1.44
C PHE A 233 3.52 4.85 -1.03
N HIS A 234 3.40 3.98 -0.03
CA HIS A 234 4.55 3.19 0.44
C HIS A 234 4.82 1.98 -0.47
N VAL A 235 3.84 1.11 -0.67
CA VAL A 235 3.97 -0.11 -1.49
C VAL A 235 2.86 -0.12 -2.53
N HIS A 236 3.24 0.07 -3.81
CA HIS A 236 2.28 0.28 -4.89
C HIS A 236 2.58 -0.56 -6.15
N PRO A 237 2.31 -1.87 -6.13
CA PRO A 237 2.26 -2.68 -7.33
C PRO A 237 1.08 -2.28 -8.22
N CYS A 238 1.35 -2.18 -9.54
CA CYS A 238 0.35 -1.83 -10.54
C CYS A 238 0.44 -2.79 -11.73
N PHE A 239 -0.68 -3.39 -12.13
CA PHE A 239 -0.73 -4.36 -13.22
C PHE A 239 0.23 -5.54 -13.02
N CYS A 240 0.35 -5.99 -11.78
CA CYS A 240 1.28 -7.03 -11.38
C CYS A 240 0.55 -8.35 -11.11
N GLU A 241 1.29 -9.47 -11.23
CA GLU A 241 0.79 -10.81 -10.97
C GLU A 241 1.74 -11.58 -10.07
N ASN A 242 1.18 -12.45 -9.23
CA ASN A 242 1.89 -13.27 -8.25
C ASN A 242 2.71 -12.43 -7.28
N ILE A 243 2.03 -11.85 -6.30
CA ILE A 243 2.58 -10.89 -5.34
C ILE A 243 2.49 -11.47 -3.94
N ILE A 244 3.61 -11.52 -3.25
CA ILE A 244 3.69 -11.92 -1.85
C ILE A 244 4.22 -10.75 -1.04
N ILE A 245 3.43 -10.32 -0.04
CA ILE A 245 3.82 -9.31 0.94
C ILE A 245 3.67 -9.95 2.31
N ASP A 246 4.80 -10.25 2.96
CA ASP A 246 4.82 -11.02 4.21
C ASP A 246 5.65 -10.34 5.28
N GLY A 247 5.07 -10.14 6.45
CA GLY A 247 5.77 -9.70 7.65
C GLY A 247 6.42 -8.31 7.57
N ILE A 248 5.95 -7.44 6.68
CA ILE A 248 6.49 -6.07 6.56
C ILE A 248 5.88 -5.14 7.60
N THR A 249 6.64 -4.10 7.95
CA THR A 249 6.13 -2.97 8.72
C THR A 249 6.07 -1.73 7.85
N VAL A 250 4.87 -1.15 7.68
CA VAL A 250 4.68 0.08 6.91
C VAL A 250 4.25 1.20 7.86
N ARG A 251 4.95 2.33 7.85
CA ARG A 251 4.62 3.42 8.77
C ARG A 251 4.92 4.82 8.23
N SER A 252 4.09 5.76 8.60
CA SER A 252 4.28 7.20 8.46
C SER A 252 3.49 7.93 9.53
N GLU A 253 3.66 9.24 9.62
CA GLU A 253 2.88 10.08 10.52
C GLU A 253 1.39 10.02 10.11
N TRP A 254 0.51 10.08 11.10
CA TRP A 254 -0.94 9.98 10.92
C TRP A 254 -1.55 11.15 10.13
N ASN A 255 -0.92 12.33 10.17
CA ASN A 255 -1.44 13.56 9.56
C ASN A 255 -1.05 13.75 8.08
N VAL A 256 -0.23 12.86 7.52
CA VAL A 256 0.22 12.98 6.12
C VAL A 256 -0.86 12.49 5.15
N GLN A 257 -0.93 13.13 3.99
CA GLN A 257 -1.90 12.79 2.96
C GLN A 257 -1.30 11.89 1.88
N ASN A 258 -2.12 11.02 1.30
CA ASN A 258 -1.74 10.07 0.26
C ASN A 258 -0.52 9.22 0.64
N ALA A 259 -0.38 8.94 1.93
CA ALA A 259 0.62 8.03 2.45
C ALA A 259 -0.02 6.66 2.67
N ASP A 260 -0.66 6.14 1.61
CA ASP A 260 -1.30 4.84 1.63
C ASP A 260 -0.26 3.75 1.95
N GLY A 261 -0.66 2.74 2.70
CA GLY A 261 0.25 1.70 3.17
C GLY A 261 0.60 0.69 2.08
N ILE A 262 -0.35 -0.19 1.76
CA ILE A 262 -0.20 -1.22 0.73
C ILE A 262 -1.36 -1.05 -0.26
N ASP A 263 -1.04 -0.55 -1.44
CA ASP A 263 -1.98 -0.34 -2.53
C ASP A 263 -1.72 -1.31 -3.68
N LEU A 264 -2.66 -2.20 -3.97
CA LEU A 264 -2.62 -3.02 -5.17
C LEU A 264 -3.57 -2.44 -6.22
N SER A 265 -3.02 -1.98 -7.35
CA SER A 265 -3.80 -1.40 -8.44
C SER A 265 -3.80 -2.31 -9.67
N ASP A 266 -4.98 -2.82 -10.08
CA ASP A 266 -5.09 -3.75 -11.22
C ASP A 266 -4.11 -4.93 -11.11
N CYS A 267 -4.11 -5.62 -9.98
CA CYS A 267 -3.22 -6.74 -9.69
C CYS A 267 -4.00 -8.05 -9.56
N ARG A 268 -3.34 -9.17 -9.81
CA ARG A 268 -3.94 -10.48 -9.62
C ARG A 268 -3.01 -11.44 -8.89
N GLN A 269 -3.62 -12.41 -8.20
CA GLN A 269 -2.89 -13.46 -7.47
C GLN A 269 -1.95 -12.86 -6.42
N ALA A 270 -2.52 -12.36 -5.31
CA ALA A 270 -1.76 -11.72 -4.26
C ALA A 270 -2.01 -12.32 -2.87
N LEU A 271 -0.98 -12.34 -2.06
CA LEU A 271 -1.01 -12.71 -0.65
C LEU A 271 -0.40 -11.58 0.18
N ILE A 272 -1.18 -11.00 1.10
CA ILE A 272 -0.73 -9.98 2.06
C ILE A 272 -0.94 -10.54 3.45
N VAL A 273 0.15 -10.87 4.15
CA VAL A 273 0.06 -11.54 5.45
C VAL A 273 1.04 -10.98 6.47
N ASN A 274 0.73 -11.21 7.75
CA ASN A 274 1.62 -10.97 8.90
C ASN A 274 2.19 -9.55 9.00
N SER A 275 1.57 -8.59 8.32
CA SER A 275 2.11 -7.24 8.17
C SER A 275 1.47 -6.26 9.14
N THR A 276 2.23 -5.23 9.52
CA THR A 276 1.75 -4.13 10.35
C THR A 276 1.79 -2.83 9.58
N VAL A 277 0.65 -2.13 9.54
CA VAL A 277 0.49 -0.86 8.79
C VAL A 277 0.02 0.23 9.74
N SER A 278 0.69 1.39 9.72
CA SER A 278 0.29 2.60 10.48
C SER A 278 0.62 3.83 9.66
N VAL A 279 -0.38 4.43 9.01
CA VAL A 279 -0.18 5.44 7.95
C VAL A 279 -1.22 6.56 8.03
N GLY A 280 -0.99 7.62 7.28
CA GLY A 280 -1.86 8.80 7.26
C GLY A 280 -2.97 8.78 6.20
N ASP A 281 -3.07 7.72 5.40
CA ASP A 281 -4.13 7.50 4.41
C ASP A 281 -4.61 6.05 4.45
N ASP A 282 -5.07 5.43 3.36
CA ASP A 282 -5.63 4.08 3.38
C ASP A 282 -4.59 3.02 3.82
N GLY A 283 -4.96 2.07 4.67
CA GLY A 283 -4.06 1.05 5.22
C GLY A 283 -3.68 -0.03 4.20
N ILE A 284 -4.61 -0.95 3.93
CA ILE A 284 -4.50 -1.96 2.87
C ILE A 284 -5.62 -1.67 1.86
N CYS A 285 -5.26 -1.32 0.63
CA CYS A 285 -6.20 -0.83 -0.36
C CYS A 285 -6.09 -1.58 -1.69
N LEU A 286 -7.24 -1.91 -2.27
CA LEU A 286 -7.35 -2.45 -3.62
C LEU A 286 -8.00 -1.41 -4.53
N LYS A 287 -7.37 -1.14 -5.66
CA LYS A 287 -7.83 -0.19 -6.67
C LYS A 287 -7.88 -0.84 -8.04
N SER A 288 -8.86 -0.49 -8.85
CA SER A 288 -8.87 -0.91 -10.26
C SER A 288 -9.30 0.24 -11.15
N ASN A 289 -8.45 0.55 -12.11
CA ASN A 289 -8.65 1.66 -13.03
C ASN A 289 -9.54 1.25 -14.21
N LYS A 290 -9.93 2.21 -15.04
CA LYS A 290 -10.56 1.92 -16.32
C LYS A 290 -9.62 1.08 -17.18
N PRO A 291 -10.15 0.13 -18.00
CA PRO A 291 -9.32 -0.72 -18.83
C PRO A 291 -8.34 0.09 -19.69
N THR A 292 -7.07 -0.29 -19.67
CA THR A 292 -6.03 0.36 -20.46
C THR A 292 -5.73 -0.48 -21.69
N LYS A 293 -5.79 0.13 -22.90
CA LYS A 293 -5.51 -0.55 -24.16
C LYS A 293 -4.11 -1.18 -24.15
N GLY A 294 -4.05 -2.45 -24.51
CA GLY A 294 -2.78 -3.21 -24.60
C GLY A 294 -2.28 -3.76 -23.28
N ARG A 295 -3.12 -3.79 -22.23
CA ARG A 295 -2.84 -4.49 -20.96
C ARG A 295 -3.80 -5.65 -20.77
N ASP A 296 -3.26 -6.81 -20.38
CA ASP A 296 -4.01 -8.04 -20.13
C ASP A 296 -4.62 -8.08 -18.73
N ILE A 297 -4.03 -7.36 -17.77
CA ILE A 297 -4.51 -7.28 -16.40
C ILE A 297 -5.45 -6.08 -16.30
N ALA A 298 -6.67 -6.34 -15.91
CA ALA A 298 -7.69 -5.34 -15.61
C ALA A 298 -8.44 -5.76 -14.35
N GLY A 299 -8.43 -4.89 -13.34
CA GLY A 299 -9.05 -5.16 -12.05
C GLY A 299 -8.15 -5.91 -11.07
N CYS A 300 -8.69 -6.12 -9.87
CA CYS A 300 -8.04 -6.90 -8.83
C CYS A 300 -8.74 -8.24 -8.66
N GLU A 301 -7.97 -9.33 -8.66
CA GLU A 301 -8.55 -10.66 -8.48
C GLU A 301 -7.60 -11.65 -7.80
N ASP A 302 -8.20 -12.70 -7.20
CA ASP A 302 -7.48 -13.79 -6.56
C ASP A 302 -6.51 -13.31 -5.46
N MET A 303 -7.06 -12.69 -4.41
CA MET A 303 -6.25 -12.14 -3.32
C MET A 303 -6.66 -12.69 -1.96
N VAL A 304 -5.66 -12.97 -1.14
CA VAL A 304 -5.81 -13.37 0.26
C VAL A 304 -5.08 -12.36 1.14
N ILE A 305 -5.81 -11.76 2.10
CA ILE A 305 -5.33 -10.72 3.01
C ILE A 305 -5.65 -11.16 4.44
N MET A 306 -4.64 -11.62 5.20
CA MET A 306 -4.89 -12.14 6.53
C MET A 306 -3.73 -11.96 7.50
N HIS A 307 -4.06 -12.05 8.79
CA HIS A 307 -3.09 -11.89 9.89
C HIS A 307 -2.36 -10.54 9.89
N ASN A 308 -2.99 -9.50 9.36
CA ASN A 308 -2.42 -8.16 9.36
C ASN A 308 -3.00 -7.31 10.49
N THR A 309 -2.21 -6.34 10.95
CA THR A 309 -2.65 -5.30 11.89
C THR A 309 -2.54 -3.94 11.23
N VAL A 310 -3.64 -3.18 11.21
CA VAL A 310 -3.64 -1.80 10.73
C VAL A 310 -3.93 -0.87 11.90
N ASN A 311 -2.96 -0.01 12.21
CA ASN A 311 -3.07 1.01 13.24
C ASN A 311 -2.98 2.38 12.58
N HIS A 312 -3.94 3.26 12.85
CA HIS A 312 -4.04 4.56 12.18
C HIS A 312 -3.98 4.49 10.65
N ALA A 313 -5.11 4.64 10.04
CA ALA A 313 -5.27 4.76 8.59
C ALA A 313 -6.63 5.41 8.31
N HIS A 314 -6.86 5.91 7.10
CA HIS A 314 -8.20 6.34 6.68
C HIS A 314 -9.17 5.17 6.53
N GLY A 315 -8.67 3.96 6.37
CA GLY A 315 -9.42 2.72 6.38
C GLY A 315 -8.53 1.53 6.69
N GLY A 316 -9.01 0.57 7.46
CA GLY A 316 -8.26 -0.66 7.75
C GLY A 316 -8.08 -1.52 6.50
N PHE A 317 -9.18 -1.93 5.89
CA PHE A 317 -9.23 -2.53 4.57
C PHE A 317 -10.12 -1.67 3.66
N VAL A 318 -9.63 -1.32 2.48
CA VAL A 318 -10.26 -0.35 1.59
C VAL A 318 -10.41 -0.88 0.16
N LEU A 319 -11.57 -0.66 -0.45
CA LEU A 319 -11.76 -0.77 -1.89
C LEU A 319 -12.00 0.62 -2.47
N GLY A 320 -11.18 1.00 -3.44
CA GLY A 320 -11.37 2.23 -4.21
C GLY A 320 -10.51 3.43 -3.77
N SER A 321 -10.88 4.60 -4.26
CA SER A 321 -12.10 4.99 -5.02
C SER A 321 -12.20 4.43 -6.44
N GLU A 322 -11.14 4.04 -7.07
CA GLU A 322 -11.13 3.45 -8.41
C GLU A 322 -11.44 1.95 -8.31
N ILE A 323 -12.58 1.51 -8.92
CA ILE A 323 -12.97 0.10 -9.01
C ILE A 323 -13.48 -0.27 -10.42
N ALA A 324 -13.11 0.52 -11.44
CA ALA A 324 -13.72 0.48 -12.76
C ALA A 324 -13.58 -0.86 -13.51
N SER A 325 -12.42 -1.52 -13.40
CA SER A 325 -12.21 -2.84 -14.02
C SER A 325 -12.65 -4.01 -13.13
N GLY A 326 -13.24 -3.71 -11.97
CA GLY A 326 -13.79 -4.72 -11.06
C GLY A 326 -12.78 -5.23 -10.02
N ILE A 327 -13.34 -5.83 -8.97
CA ILE A 327 -12.57 -6.47 -7.87
C ILE A 327 -13.30 -7.77 -7.53
N ARG A 328 -12.64 -8.92 -7.64
CA ARG A 328 -13.29 -10.22 -7.51
C ARG A 328 -12.43 -11.30 -6.88
N ARG A 329 -13.06 -12.26 -6.23
CA ARG A 329 -12.42 -13.40 -5.51
C ARG A 329 -11.38 -12.91 -4.51
N ILE A 330 -11.83 -12.10 -3.54
CA ILE A 330 -11.00 -11.54 -2.48
C ILE A 330 -11.40 -12.15 -1.15
N VAL A 331 -10.43 -12.65 -0.41
CA VAL A 331 -10.62 -13.14 0.96
C VAL A 331 -9.83 -12.30 1.93
N VAL A 332 -10.53 -11.67 2.88
CA VAL A 332 -9.95 -10.85 3.95
C VAL A 332 -10.35 -11.46 5.28
N ARG A 333 -9.42 -12.05 6.02
CA ARG A 333 -9.76 -12.69 7.28
C ARG A 333 -8.67 -12.61 8.34
N ASN A 334 -9.08 -12.74 9.61
CA ASN A 334 -8.14 -12.75 10.74
C ASN A 334 -7.26 -11.49 10.79
N ASN A 335 -7.83 -10.30 10.54
CA ASN A 335 -7.10 -9.04 10.64
C ASN A 335 -7.59 -8.21 11.82
N THR A 336 -6.73 -7.31 12.29
CA THR A 336 -7.04 -6.36 13.36
C THR A 336 -6.90 -4.93 12.85
N PHE A 337 -7.92 -4.10 13.09
CA PHE A 337 -7.90 -2.67 12.77
C PHE A 337 -8.08 -1.86 14.04
N SER A 338 -7.19 -0.93 14.33
CA SER A 338 -7.22 -0.12 15.55
C SER A 338 -6.91 1.34 15.24
N GLY A 339 -7.70 2.26 15.77
CA GLY A 339 -7.48 3.70 15.59
C GLY A 339 -7.60 4.19 14.14
N THR A 340 -8.26 3.45 13.25
CA THR A 340 -8.51 3.87 11.88
C THR A 340 -9.74 4.78 11.80
N ASP A 341 -9.80 5.65 10.78
CA ASP A 341 -11.00 6.47 10.58
C ASP A 341 -12.22 5.59 10.26
N ILE A 342 -12.05 4.56 9.42
CA ILE A 342 -13.07 3.58 9.05
C ILE A 342 -12.46 2.18 9.13
N GLY A 343 -13.21 1.20 9.58
CA GLY A 343 -12.75 -0.19 9.65
C GLY A 343 -12.70 -0.85 8.27
N LEU A 344 -13.87 -1.21 7.74
CA LEU A 344 -14.06 -1.72 6.37
C LEU A 344 -14.64 -0.60 5.52
N ARG A 345 -13.90 -0.17 4.51
CA ARG A 345 -14.22 1.01 3.70
C ARG A 345 -14.39 0.67 2.23
N PHE A 346 -15.60 0.78 1.72
CA PHE A 346 -15.96 0.60 0.31
C PHE A 346 -16.37 1.96 -0.25
N LYS A 347 -15.48 2.59 -1.05
CA LYS A 347 -15.69 3.95 -1.56
C LYS A 347 -15.53 4.01 -3.07
N SER A 348 -16.45 4.69 -3.75
CA SER A 348 -16.33 5.00 -5.17
C SER A 348 -17.28 6.13 -5.57
N SER A 349 -17.30 6.49 -6.83
CA SER A 349 -18.19 7.48 -7.41
C SER A 349 -18.50 7.16 -8.87
N LEU A 350 -19.47 7.87 -9.45
CA LEU A 350 -19.65 7.86 -10.89
C LEU A 350 -18.33 8.16 -11.61
N GLY A 351 -18.10 7.54 -12.73
CA GLY A 351 -16.89 7.70 -13.52
C GLY A 351 -15.69 6.89 -13.05
N ARG A 352 -15.74 6.28 -11.85
CA ARG A 352 -14.67 5.46 -11.25
C ARG A 352 -15.13 4.07 -10.86
N GLY A 353 -16.42 3.84 -10.91
CA GLY A 353 -17.06 2.63 -10.45
C GLY A 353 -16.92 1.46 -11.41
N GLY A 354 -17.12 0.31 -10.88
CA GLY A 354 -17.19 -0.99 -11.50
C GLY A 354 -17.79 -1.97 -10.50
N ARG A 355 -17.66 -3.26 -10.77
CA ARG A 355 -18.35 -4.31 -10.02
C ARG A 355 -17.43 -5.04 -9.07
N THR A 356 -17.88 -5.28 -7.84
CA THR A 356 -17.27 -6.26 -6.94
C THR A 356 -18.00 -7.61 -7.06
N GLU A 357 -17.26 -8.72 -6.84
CA GLU A 357 -17.81 -10.07 -6.94
C GLU A 357 -17.02 -11.05 -6.07
N ALA A 358 -17.73 -11.92 -5.35
CA ALA A 358 -17.14 -12.94 -4.48
C ALA A 358 -16.12 -12.37 -3.47
N LEU A 359 -16.54 -11.39 -2.67
CA LEU A 359 -15.75 -10.83 -1.58
C LEU A 359 -16.16 -11.43 -0.25
N TYR A 360 -15.22 -12.06 0.44
CA TYR A 360 -15.45 -12.72 1.72
C TYR A 360 -14.55 -12.12 2.80
N ILE A 361 -15.19 -11.48 3.79
CA ILE A 361 -14.52 -10.79 4.89
C ILE A 361 -14.95 -11.45 6.21
N SER A 362 -14.00 -11.94 6.98
CA SER A 362 -14.37 -12.66 8.21
C SER A 362 -13.31 -12.57 9.31
N ASN A 363 -13.76 -12.77 10.54
CA ASN A 363 -12.90 -12.78 11.73
C ASN A 363 -12.08 -11.47 11.82
N ILE A 364 -12.77 -10.33 11.80
CA ILE A 364 -12.13 -9.03 11.91
C ILE A 364 -12.34 -8.47 13.30
N MET A 365 -11.28 -8.10 13.98
CA MET A 365 -11.33 -7.36 15.21
C MET A 365 -11.08 -5.87 14.93
N MET A 366 -11.93 -5.01 15.46
CA MET A 366 -11.80 -3.56 15.37
C MET A 366 -11.83 -2.92 16.75
N ASN A 367 -11.01 -1.89 16.93
CA ASN A 367 -10.98 -1.10 18.15
C ASN A 367 -10.75 0.38 17.85
N ASP A 368 -11.45 1.26 18.56
CA ASP A 368 -11.30 2.72 18.44
C ASP A 368 -11.40 3.24 17.01
N ILE A 369 -12.45 2.85 16.30
CA ILE A 369 -12.73 3.35 14.96
C ILE A 369 -13.35 4.74 15.05
N ALA A 370 -12.67 5.75 14.54
CA ALA A 370 -13.09 7.15 14.69
C ALA A 370 -14.43 7.48 14.02
N GLY A 371 -14.75 6.80 12.93
CA GLY A 371 -15.97 6.95 12.14
C GLY A 371 -16.82 5.69 12.12
N GLU A 372 -16.91 5.04 10.97
CA GLU A 372 -17.76 3.88 10.72
C GLU A 372 -16.98 2.57 10.85
N ALA A 373 -17.56 1.57 11.52
CA ALA A 373 -16.98 0.22 11.50
C ALA A 373 -17.04 -0.38 10.08
N ILE A 374 -18.18 -0.20 9.39
CA ILE A 374 -18.38 -0.66 8.00
C ILE A 374 -19.01 0.48 7.21
N ALA A 375 -18.41 0.87 6.09
CA ALA A 375 -18.92 1.95 5.25
C ALA A 375 -18.95 1.60 3.76
N PHE A 376 -20.11 1.80 3.13
CA PHE A 376 -20.33 1.78 1.68
C PHE A 376 -20.69 3.19 1.22
N GLN A 377 -19.84 3.80 0.38
CA GLN A 377 -19.99 5.18 -0.11
C GLN A 377 -19.82 5.23 -1.62
N CYS A 378 -20.91 5.44 -2.35
CA CYS A 378 -20.92 5.57 -3.80
C CYS A 378 -20.93 7.02 -4.29
N ASP A 379 -21.05 7.97 -3.39
CA ASP A 379 -20.99 9.41 -3.62
C ASP A 379 -19.65 10.03 -3.17
N TYR A 380 -18.59 9.24 -3.20
CA TYR A 380 -17.27 9.67 -2.73
C TYR A 380 -16.69 10.76 -3.64
N VAL A 381 -16.43 11.91 -3.07
CA VAL A 381 -15.76 13.03 -3.76
C VAL A 381 -14.32 13.10 -3.30
N ASN A 382 -13.40 12.79 -4.20
CA ASN A 382 -11.97 12.99 -3.94
C ASN A 382 -11.66 14.50 -4.07
N ARG A 383 -11.53 15.18 -2.94
CA ARG A 383 -11.09 16.58 -2.92
C ARG A 383 -9.56 16.59 -2.91
N GLN A 384 -8.96 16.83 -4.05
CA GLN A 384 -7.53 17.09 -4.12
C GLN A 384 -7.20 18.45 -3.50
N ALA A 385 -6.00 18.58 -2.95
CA ALA A 385 -5.47 19.86 -2.51
C ALA A 385 -5.41 20.81 -3.71
N GLY A 386 -6.05 21.97 -3.56
CA GLY A 386 -6.17 22.96 -4.65
C GLY A 386 -7.47 22.88 -5.45
N ASP A 387 -8.35 21.90 -5.21
CA ASP A 387 -9.70 21.92 -5.75
C ASP A 387 -10.49 23.10 -5.19
N ASN A 388 -10.98 23.97 -6.07
CA ASN A 388 -11.76 25.17 -5.72
C ASN A 388 -13.18 24.85 -5.20
N GLY A 389 -13.40 23.63 -4.68
CA GLY A 389 -14.71 23.17 -4.25
C GLY A 389 -15.67 22.92 -5.42
N ALA A 390 -15.16 22.87 -6.66
CA ALA A 390 -15.94 22.51 -7.82
C ALA A 390 -16.47 21.08 -7.61
N VAL A 391 -17.78 20.95 -7.53
CA VAL A 391 -18.46 19.66 -7.54
C VAL A 391 -18.16 19.05 -8.90
N THR A 392 -17.58 17.85 -8.93
CA THR A 392 -17.41 17.11 -10.19
C THR A 392 -18.80 16.88 -10.77
N VAL A 393 -19.11 17.52 -11.88
CA VAL A 393 -20.36 17.29 -12.60
C VAL A 393 -20.15 16.03 -13.43
N PHE A 394 -20.84 14.95 -13.06
CA PHE A 394 -20.84 13.71 -13.83
C PHE A 394 -21.81 13.83 -15.01
N ASN A 395 -21.39 13.37 -16.17
CA ASN A 395 -22.22 13.30 -17.37
C ASN A 395 -22.81 11.88 -17.52
N ASP A 396 -23.69 11.70 -18.50
CA ASP A 396 -24.32 10.38 -18.76
C ASP A 396 -23.30 9.29 -19.14
N ALA A 397 -22.18 9.65 -19.75
CA ALA A 397 -21.13 8.70 -20.05
C ALA A 397 -20.44 8.15 -18.79
N ASP A 398 -20.47 8.89 -17.69
CA ASP A 398 -19.91 8.43 -16.41
C ASP A 398 -20.82 7.38 -15.73
N ARG A 399 -22.10 7.31 -16.09
CA ARG A 399 -23.05 6.32 -15.53
C ARG A 399 -22.67 4.88 -15.88
N GLN A 400 -22.03 4.62 -17.01
CA GLN A 400 -21.47 3.31 -17.34
C GLN A 400 -20.41 2.83 -16.35
N TRP A 401 -19.79 3.78 -15.64
CA TRP A 401 -18.80 3.54 -14.59
C TRP A 401 -19.39 3.83 -13.21
N ALA A 402 -20.63 3.44 -12.99
CA ALA A 402 -21.25 3.50 -11.68
C ALA A 402 -20.66 2.43 -10.75
N PRO A 403 -20.44 2.73 -9.46
CA PRO A 403 -20.00 1.72 -8.50
C PRO A 403 -21.10 0.66 -8.31
N GLN A 404 -20.69 -0.59 -8.23
CA GLN A 404 -21.53 -1.73 -7.94
C GLN A 404 -20.88 -2.58 -6.86
N PHE A 405 -21.00 -2.16 -5.59
CA PHE A 405 -20.63 -2.98 -4.44
C PHE A 405 -21.68 -4.05 -4.26
N GLN A 406 -21.36 -5.28 -4.61
CA GLN A 406 -22.26 -6.41 -4.55
C GLN A 406 -21.52 -7.72 -4.33
N ASP A 407 -22.26 -8.75 -3.92
CA ASP A 407 -21.72 -10.08 -3.63
C ASP A 407 -20.57 -10.01 -2.59
N ILE A 408 -20.87 -9.31 -1.47
CA ILE A 408 -19.94 -9.09 -0.38
C ILE A 408 -20.50 -9.78 0.88
N HIS A 409 -19.70 -10.67 1.44
CA HIS A 409 -20.05 -11.46 2.61
C HIS A 409 -19.14 -11.05 3.78
N ILE A 410 -19.74 -10.44 4.80
CA ILE A 410 -19.05 -9.99 6.03
C ILE A 410 -19.55 -10.85 7.17
N ASN A 411 -18.65 -11.60 7.80
CA ASN A 411 -19.01 -12.53 8.87
C ASN A 411 -18.05 -12.44 10.05
N ASN A 412 -18.58 -12.53 11.26
CA ASN A 412 -17.79 -12.52 12.48
C ASN A 412 -16.85 -11.29 12.59
N VAL A 413 -17.47 -10.11 12.61
CA VAL A 413 -16.77 -8.84 12.87
C VAL A 413 -17.12 -8.38 14.28
N VAL A 414 -16.09 -8.08 15.06
CA VAL A 414 -16.23 -7.49 16.38
C VAL A 414 -15.61 -6.10 16.37
N CYS A 415 -16.39 -5.09 16.73
CA CYS A 415 -15.90 -3.71 16.89
C CYS A 415 -16.21 -3.23 18.31
N TYR A 416 -15.17 -2.98 19.10
CA TYR A 416 -15.34 -2.56 20.51
C TYR A 416 -15.70 -1.09 20.68
N ASN A 417 -15.37 -0.23 19.72
CA ASN A 417 -15.74 1.17 19.73
C ASN A 417 -15.70 1.77 18.34
N CYS A 418 -16.80 2.42 17.94
CA CYS A 418 -16.86 3.24 16.73
C CYS A 418 -17.90 4.37 16.92
N LYS A 419 -17.88 5.36 16.05
CA LYS A 419 -18.89 6.42 16.07
C LYS A 419 -20.22 5.96 15.49
N THR A 420 -20.17 5.25 14.37
CA THR A 420 -21.33 4.71 13.65
C THR A 420 -21.05 3.24 13.31
N SER A 421 -21.98 2.34 13.56
CA SER A 421 -21.74 0.93 13.27
C SER A 421 -21.65 0.66 11.77
N ILE A 422 -22.70 0.96 11.02
CA ILE A 422 -22.78 0.68 9.59
C ILE A 422 -23.31 1.94 8.88
N LYS A 423 -22.62 2.34 7.81
CA LYS A 423 -23.08 3.37 6.88
C LYS A 423 -23.15 2.81 5.49
N ALA A 424 -24.27 3.03 4.79
CA ALA A 424 -24.41 2.60 3.41
C ALA A 424 -25.21 3.64 2.63
N LYS A 425 -24.61 4.16 1.56
CA LYS A 425 -25.22 5.10 0.66
C LYS A 425 -24.80 4.85 -0.77
N GLY A 426 -25.79 4.52 -1.60
CA GLY A 426 -25.64 4.37 -3.05
C GLY A 426 -25.85 5.69 -3.80
N ILE A 427 -26.21 5.58 -5.05
CA ILE A 427 -26.59 6.69 -5.93
C ILE A 427 -28.04 6.47 -6.34
N LYS A 428 -28.86 7.52 -6.26
CA LYS A 428 -30.27 7.45 -6.64
C LYS A 428 -30.44 6.92 -8.08
N ASP A 429 -31.42 6.09 -8.27
CA ASP A 429 -31.74 5.41 -9.54
C ASP A 429 -30.65 4.47 -10.09
N LEU A 430 -29.71 4.06 -9.21
CA LEU A 430 -28.68 3.08 -9.52
C LEU A 430 -28.56 2.04 -8.42
N GLU A 431 -28.44 0.77 -8.78
CA GLU A 431 -28.25 -0.33 -7.83
C GLU A 431 -26.78 -0.46 -7.43
N CYS A 432 -26.28 0.52 -6.63
CA CYS A 432 -24.87 0.60 -6.30
C CYS A 432 -24.44 -0.28 -5.12
N VAL A 433 -25.35 -0.57 -4.19
CA VAL A 433 -25.07 -1.38 -2.99
C VAL A 433 -26.16 -2.41 -2.84
N LYS A 434 -25.87 -3.66 -3.23
CA LYS A 434 -26.85 -4.75 -3.19
C LYS A 434 -26.19 -6.10 -2.92
N ASN A 435 -26.99 -7.08 -2.47
CA ASN A 435 -26.49 -8.42 -2.13
C ASN A 435 -25.28 -8.35 -1.17
N ILE A 436 -25.41 -7.52 -0.13
CA ILE A 436 -24.43 -7.41 0.95
C ILE A 436 -24.92 -8.21 2.14
N ASN A 437 -24.21 -9.25 2.50
CA ASN A 437 -24.56 -10.13 3.61
C ASN A 437 -23.66 -9.85 4.80
N ILE A 438 -24.23 -9.37 5.90
CA ILE A 438 -23.53 -9.11 7.17
C ILE A 438 -24.08 -10.07 8.23
N SER A 439 -23.23 -10.91 8.80
CA SER A 439 -23.67 -11.94 9.73
C SER A 439 -22.74 -12.11 10.93
N ASN A 440 -23.32 -12.54 12.06
CA ASN A 440 -22.59 -12.87 13.28
C ASN A 440 -21.66 -11.74 13.77
N CYS A 441 -22.10 -10.49 13.66
CA CYS A 441 -21.29 -9.32 14.01
C CYS A 441 -21.75 -8.73 15.35
N THR A 442 -20.78 -8.19 16.10
CA THR A 442 -21.06 -7.39 17.30
C THR A 442 -20.32 -6.07 17.20
N ILE A 443 -21.06 -4.97 17.15
CA ILE A 443 -20.48 -3.63 16.94
C ILE A 443 -20.97 -2.70 18.04
N VAL A 444 -20.05 -2.14 18.82
CA VAL A 444 -20.31 -1.14 19.85
C VAL A 444 -20.14 0.25 19.26
N TYR A 445 -21.20 1.04 19.25
CA TYR A 445 -21.19 2.40 18.68
C TYR A 445 -21.47 3.48 19.73
N SER A 446 -20.95 4.69 19.53
CA SER A 446 -21.12 5.83 20.43
C SER A 446 -22.22 6.81 20.00
N LYS A 447 -22.45 6.99 18.71
CA LYS A 447 -23.37 8.03 18.19
C LYS A 447 -24.54 7.44 17.40
N ASN A 448 -24.29 6.76 16.30
CA ASN A 448 -25.33 6.27 15.39
C ASN A 448 -25.31 4.75 15.33
N GLU A 449 -26.47 4.14 15.53
CA GLU A 449 -26.64 2.70 15.37
C GLU A 449 -26.29 2.29 13.94
N HIS A 450 -26.90 2.94 12.96
CA HIS A 450 -26.56 2.83 11.55
C HIS A 450 -27.02 4.06 10.76
N LEU A 451 -26.46 4.25 9.58
CA LEU A 451 -26.83 5.28 8.61
C LEU A 451 -26.95 4.61 7.23
N ILE A 452 -28.03 3.85 7.05
CA ILE A 452 -28.31 3.12 5.80
C ILE A 452 -29.41 3.86 5.07
N ASP A 453 -29.14 4.25 3.83
CA ASP A 453 -30.12 4.85 2.94
C ASP A 453 -30.94 3.72 2.26
N PRO A 454 -32.21 3.52 2.64
CA PRO A 454 -33.01 2.38 2.16
C PRO A 454 -33.39 2.50 0.69
N GLU A 455 -33.31 3.69 0.09
CA GLU A 455 -33.63 3.91 -1.32
C GLU A 455 -32.45 3.47 -2.23
N THR A 456 -31.22 3.47 -1.70
CA THR A 456 -30.02 3.29 -2.52
C THR A 456 -29.08 2.18 -2.07
N ALA A 457 -29.36 1.53 -0.92
CA ALA A 457 -28.53 0.47 -0.37
C ALA A 457 -29.37 -0.67 0.22
N GLN A 458 -29.03 -1.90 -0.15
CA GLN A 458 -29.69 -3.13 0.32
C GLN A 458 -28.68 -4.03 1.05
N LEU A 459 -28.86 -4.18 2.36
CA LEU A 459 -28.05 -5.03 3.21
C LEU A 459 -28.93 -6.09 3.88
N LEU A 460 -28.44 -7.33 3.88
CA LEU A 460 -29.03 -8.43 4.64
C LEU A 460 -28.23 -8.62 5.92
N MET A 461 -28.86 -8.39 7.06
CA MET A 461 -28.23 -8.52 8.37
C MET A 461 -28.80 -9.73 9.11
N ASN A 462 -27.96 -10.67 9.51
CA ASN A 462 -28.35 -11.87 10.25
C ASN A 462 -27.48 -12.03 11.50
N ASN A 463 -28.08 -12.12 12.68
CA ASN A 463 -27.37 -12.19 13.94
C ASN A 463 -26.35 -11.06 14.13
N VAL A 464 -26.76 -9.82 13.85
CA VAL A 464 -25.94 -8.62 14.02
C VAL A 464 -26.40 -7.89 15.29
N LYS A 465 -25.49 -7.73 16.23
CA LYS A 465 -25.73 -7.03 17.49
C LYS A 465 -25.09 -5.64 17.42
N LEU A 466 -25.92 -4.60 17.47
CA LEU A 466 -25.49 -3.20 17.51
C LEU A 466 -25.74 -2.68 18.95
N LEU A 467 -24.68 -2.38 19.65
CA LEU A 467 -24.72 -2.04 21.08
C LEU A 467 -24.27 -0.60 21.28
N ARG A 468 -25.06 0.19 21.99
CA ARG A 468 -24.68 1.56 22.30
C ARG A 468 -23.66 1.59 23.44
N LEU A 469 -22.56 2.33 23.25
CA LEU A 469 -21.53 2.52 24.27
C LEU A 469 -22.16 3.16 25.54
N GLY A 470 -21.86 2.63 26.72
CA GLY A 470 -22.36 3.15 27.99
C GLY A 470 -23.76 2.69 28.38
N CYS A 471 -24.48 1.91 27.56
CA CYS A 471 -25.67 1.20 27.99
C CYS A 471 -25.27 -0.16 28.56
N SER A 472 -25.26 -0.30 29.91
CA SER A 472 -25.14 -1.62 30.54
C SER A 472 -26.30 -2.49 30.04
N GLN A 473 -26.01 -3.69 29.59
CA GLN A 473 -27.04 -4.70 29.35
C GLN A 473 -27.73 -4.95 30.69
N GLN A 474 -28.98 -4.54 30.82
CA GLN A 474 -29.87 -5.00 31.86
C GLN A 474 -30.38 -6.40 31.55
#